data_e0ce6f76af500d97a925527d909af002
#
_entry.id   e0ce6f76af500d97a925527d909af002
#
_cell.length_a   1.000
_cell.length_b   1.000
_cell.length_c   1.000
_cell.angle_alpha   90.00
_cell.angle_beta   90.00
_cell.angle_gamma   90.00
#
_symmetry.space_group_name_H-M   'P 1'
#
loop_
_entity.id
_entity.type
_entity.pdbx_description
1 polymer ?
#
loop_
_entity_poly.entity_id
_entity_poly.type
_entity_poly.pdbx_seq_one_letter_code
_entity_poly.pdbx_strand_id
1 'polypeptide(L)'
;MAKLSIGSWAYAFGPYEDHPIPFDTVVKTLGELGFDGVEVAGFPPHIGPDDYPMKSDRDAVRGIIGYYGLGVSGMAPDVGADPAPGSDEGQENDAYFKFFKKNLQLCLDLGSKLIRVDTASGPEEGVPGVDRKTAWNRIAELWNRCAQLAQENGVLVAWEFEPGFMYNKPSEVVQMVEDVNHPNFTVMFDSCHAHMCSAVAARQPEPKETLKGGAIEFAEMLKGKIGHIHLIDSDETLHGNETSTHRPFGEGVLDFDEIIPAIMEAGFKGEWWTIDLCFWPEAWEVTEAAKNFLTPYMEKYG
;
A
#
# COMPACT_ATOMS: atom_id res chain seq x y z
N MET A 1 -10.76 10.60 -15.19
CA MET A 1 -9.36 10.90 -15.56
C MET A 1 -8.52 10.50 -14.36
N ALA A 2 -7.53 9.66 -14.58
CA ALA A 2 -6.64 9.21 -13.50
C ALA A 2 -5.91 10.40 -12.87
N LYS A 3 -5.60 10.26 -11.58
CA LYS A 3 -4.83 11.20 -10.77
C LYS A 3 -3.53 10.55 -10.32
N LEU A 4 -2.43 11.27 -10.39
CA LEU A 4 -1.12 10.79 -9.99
C LEU A 4 -0.78 11.17 -8.57
N SER A 5 -0.32 10.20 -7.79
CA SER A 5 0.23 10.41 -6.45
C SER A 5 1.52 9.62 -6.25
N ILE A 6 2.18 9.86 -5.14
CA ILE A 6 3.35 9.11 -4.68
C ILE A 6 3.30 8.96 -3.16
N GLY A 7 3.83 7.83 -2.66
CA GLY A 7 3.98 7.60 -1.24
C GLY A 7 4.97 8.56 -0.59
N SER A 8 4.58 9.21 0.51
CA SER A 8 5.46 10.15 1.22
C SER A 8 6.66 9.45 1.86
N TRP A 9 6.59 8.14 2.08
CA TRP A 9 7.71 7.33 2.59
C TRP A 9 8.94 7.32 1.68
N ALA A 10 8.79 7.61 0.37
CA ALA A 10 9.90 7.76 -0.57
C ALA A 10 10.97 8.74 -0.08
N TYR A 11 10.60 9.67 0.78
CA TYR A 11 11.43 10.77 1.28
C TYR A 11 11.79 10.62 2.77
N ALA A 12 11.49 9.45 3.36
CA ALA A 12 11.71 9.19 4.77
C ALA A 12 12.52 7.91 5.04
N PHE A 13 12.58 6.97 4.10
CA PHE A 13 13.25 5.69 4.26
C PHE A 13 14.62 5.63 3.58
N GLY A 14 15.42 4.63 3.99
CA GLY A 14 16.72 4.34 3.41
C GLY A 14 17.67 5.53 3.50
N PRO A 15 18.11 6.14 2.37
CA PRO A 15 19.03 7.26 2.38
C PRO A 15 18.54 8.49 3.15
N TYR A 16 17.24 8.59 3.40
CA TYR A 16 16.61 9.70 4.12
C TYR A 16 16.32 9.38 5.59
N GLU A 17 16.60 8.17 6.08
CA GLU A 17 16.24 7.72 7.43
C GLU A 17 16.86 8.60 8.53
N ASP A 18 18.14 8.96 8.38
CA ASP A 18 18.84 9.84 9.33
C ASP A 18 18.44 11.33 9.18
N HIS A 19 17.98 11.72 8.01
CA HIS A 19 17.62 13.09 7.65
C HIS A 19 16.39 13.11 6.75
N PRO A 20 15.22 12.74 7.27
CA PRO A 20 13.98 12.68 6.48
C PRO A 20 13.60 14.07 5.98
N ILE A 21 13.07 14.10 4.75
CA ILE A 21 12.55 15.34 4.19
C ILE A 21 11.26 15.70 4.91
N PRO A 22 11.11 16.91 5.48
CA PRO A 22 9.91 17.33 6.17
C PRO A 22 8.65 17.22 5.28
N PHE A 23 7.54 16.78 5.83
CA PHE A 23 6.32 16.52 5.08
C PHE A 23 5.78 17.75 4.33
N ASP A 24 5.91 18.96 4.91
CA ASP A 24 5.54 20.21 4.26
C ASP A 24 6.39 20.50 3.01
N THR A 25 7.67 20.14 3.05
CA THR A 25 8.58 20.20 1.90
C THR A 25 8.17 19.18 0.83
N VAL A 26 7.79 17.97 1.25
CA VAL A 26 7.30 16.92 0.32
C VAL A 26 6.08 17.43 -0.43
N VAL A 27 5.03 17.86 0.26
CA VAL A 27 3.79 18.29 -0.41
C VAL A 27 3.97 19.55 -1.25
N LYS A 28 4.85 20.47 -0.83
CA LYS A 28 5.22 21.63 -1.63
C LYS A 28 5.85 21.21 -2.96
N THR A 29 6.87 20.38 -2.90
CA THR A 29 7.62 19.94 -4.10
C THR A 29 6.73 19.14 -5.04
N LEU A 30 5.87 18.24 -4.52
CA LEU A 30 4.93 17.49 -5.33
C LEU A 30 3.94 18.41 -6.05
N GLY A 31 3.43 19.45 -5.38
CA GLY A 31 2.58 20.47 -6.00
C GLY A 31 3.31 21.23 -7.11
N GLU A 32 4.59 21.62 -6.89
CA GLU A 32 5.42 22.29 -7.88
C GLU A 32 5.74 21.38 -9.09
N LEU A 33 5.89 20.08 -8.87
CA LEU A 33 6.06 19.07 -9.92
C LEU A 33 4.73 18.75 -10.65
N GLY A 34 3.59 19.24 -10.16
CA GLY A 34 2.28 19.04 -10.77
C GLY A 34 1.74 17.63 -10.57
N PHE A 35 1.94 17.04 -9.41
CA PHE A 35 1.19 15.87 -8.95
C PHE A 35 -0.23 16.26 -8.56
N ASP A 36 -1.16 15.29 -8.56
CA ASP A 36 -2.53 15.49 -8.12
C ASP A 36 -2.70 15.19 -6.62
N GLY A 37 -1.80 14.41 -6.04
CA GLY A 37 -1.89 14.03 -4.63
C GLY A 37 -0.65 13.40 -4.04
N VAL A 38 -0.80 13.04 -2.77
CA VAL A 38 0.18 12.30 -1.97
C VAL A 38 -0.51 11.15 -1.24
N GLU A 39 0.14 9.98 -1.19
CA GLU A 39 -0.23 8.94 -0.22
C GLU A 39 0.53 9.16 1.07
N VAL A 40 -0.20 9.24 2.19
CA VAL A 40 0.39 9.65 3.46
C VAL A 40 0.93 8.47 4.23
N ALA A 41 2.22 8.51 4.58
CA ALA A 41 2.78 7.67 5.64
C ALA A 41 2.16 8.05 6.98
N GLY A 42 1.30 7.17 7.52
CA GLY A 42 0.58 7.34 8.78
C GLY A 42 1.45 7.07 10.02
N PHE A 43 2.74 7.44 9.96
CA PHE A 43 3.75 7.17 10.98
C PHE A 43 4.90 8.19 10.93
N PRO A 44 5.70 8.32 12.01
CA PRO A 44 6.91 9.15 12.01
C PRO A 44 7.91 8.73 10.93
N PRO A 45 8.67 9.67 10.35
CA PRO A 45 8.74 11.09 10.68
C PRO A 45 7.66 11.96 10.02
N HIS A 46 6.71 11.37 9.30
CA HIS A 46 5.64 12.12 8.67
C HIS A 46 4.41 12.25 9.59
N ILE A 47 3.23 11.73 9.24
CA ILE A 47 1.97 12.11 9.89
C ILE A 47 1.41 10.94 10.70
N GLY A 48 2.02 10.65 11.86
CA GLY A 48 1.53 9.62 12.77
C GLY A 48 0.33 10.10 13.61
N PRO A 49 -0.62 9.20 13.96
CA PRO A 49 -1.78 9.59 14.77
C PRO A 49 -1.42 10.01 16.20
N ASP A 50 -0.26 9.58 16.72
CA ASP A 50 0.26 9.96 18.04
C ASP A 50 0.98 11.29 18.03
N ASP A 51 1.61 11.66 16.90
CA ASP A 51 2.32 12.94 16.73
C ASP A 51 1.35 14.07 16.45
N TYR A 52 0.18 13.75 15.88
CA TYR A 52 -0.90 14.68 15.56
C TYR A 52 -2.19 14.32 16.31
N PRO A 53 -2.20 14.34 17.67
CA PRO A 53 -3.33 13.87 18.46
C PRO A 53 -4.56 14.79 18.37
N MET A 54 -4.34 16.09 18.11
CA MET A 54 -5.42 17.07 18.04
C MET A 54 -5.97 17.17 16.62
N LYS A 55 -7.30 17.26 16.52
CA LYS A 55 -7.94 17.48 15.21
C LYS A 55 -7.46 18.75 14.52
N SER A 56 -7.20 19.83 15.29
CA SER A 56 -6.67 21.09 14.75
C SER A 56 -5.36 20.91 14.01
N ASP A 57 -4.49 20.04 14.48
CA ASP A 57 -3.17 19.79 13.87
C ASP A 57 -3.34 19.01 12.57
N ARG A 58 -4.24 18.00 12.57
CA ARG A 58 -4.60 17.25 11.35
C ARG A 58 -5.31 18.12 10.32
N ASP A 59 -6.18 19.04 10.75
CA ASP A 59 -6.81 20.03 9.87
C ASP A 59 -5.76 20.98 9.26
N ALA A 60 -4.72 21.37 10.01
CA ALA A 60 -3.61 22.17 9.50
C ALA A 60 -2.79 21.42 8.45
N VAL A 61 -2.48 20.13 8.69
CA VAL A 61 -1.81 19.25 7.71
C VAL A 61 -2.65 19.16 6.42
N ARG A 62 -3.93 18.87 6.54
CA ARG A 62 -4.85 18.86 5.39
C ARG A 62 -4.88 20.19 4.65
N GLY A 63 -4.84 21.30 5.40
CA GLY A 63 -4.79 22.65 4.85
C GLY A 63 -3.53 22.89 4.03
N ILE A 64 -2.36 22.41 4.48
CA ILE A 64 -1.09 22.53 3.74
C ILE A 64 -1.14 21.70 2.45
N ILE A 65 -1.61 20.45 2.51
CA ILE A 65 -1.79 19.59 1.33
C ILE A 65 -2.65 20.31 0.29
N GLY A 66 -3.82 20.79 0.70
CA GLY A 66 -4.74 21.51 -0.19
C GLY A 66 -4.20 22.85 -0.71
N TYR A 67 -3.37 23.56 0.06
CA TYR A 67 -2.74 24.80 -0.36
C TYR A 67 -1.84 24.61 -1.58
N TYR A 68 -1.15 23.46 -1.68
CA TYR A 68 -0.34 23.11 -2.83
C TYR A 68 -1.12 22.39 -3.95
N GLY A 69 -2.45 22.37 -3.87
CA GLY A 69 -3.33 21.81 -4.89
C GLY A 69 -3.43 20.28 -4.87
N LEU A 70 -2.91 19.64 -3.83
CA LEU A 70 -2.88 18.18 -3.72
C LEU A 70 -4.12 17.64 -3.00
N GLY A 71 -4.52 16.40 -3.39
CA GLY A 71 -5.40 15.53 -2.61
C GLY A 71 -4.62 14.47 -1.81
N VAL A 72 -5.34 13.68 -1.02
CA VAL A 72 -4.80 12.52 -0.32
C VAL A 72 -5.32 11.26 -1.00
N SER A 73 -4.45 10.52 -1.68
CA SER A 73 -4.81 9.32 -2.44
C SER A 73 -5.11 8.12 -1.54
N GLY A 74 -4.35 7.97 -0.47
CA GLY A 74 -4.45 6.90 0.50
C GLY A 74 -3.70 7.25 1.77
N MET A 75 -3.85 6.40 2.77
CA MET A 75 -3.05 6.45 3.99
C MET A 75 -2.53 5.05 4.32
N ALA A 76 -1.22 4.94 4.49
CA ALA A 76 -0.53 3.74 4.93
C ALA A 76 -0.18 3.87 6.43
N PRO A 77 -0.91 3.18 7.34
CA PRO A 77 -0.53 3.07 8.75
C PRO A 77 0.83 2.41 8.93
N ASP A 78 1.41 2.57 10.12
CA ASP A 78 2.69 1.95 10.47
C ASP A 78 2.60 0.41 10.42
N VAL A 79 3.26 -0.18 9.43
CA VAL A 79 3.28 -1.64 9.22
C VAL A 79 4.08 -2.38 10.29
N GLY A 80 5.04 -1.70 10.92
CA GLY A 80 5.84 -2.22 12.03
C GLY A 80 5.17 -2.05 13.39
N ALA A 81 3.96 -1.46 13.43
CA ALA A 81 3.26 -1.23 14.67
C ALA A 81 2.85 -2.54 15.36
N ASP A 82 3.17 -2.64 16.61
CA ASP A 82 2.62 -3.67 17.51
C ASP A 82 1.25 -3.17 18.03
N PRO A 83 0.21 -3.96 17.94
CA PRO A 83 0.17 -5.40 17.71
C PRO A 83 -0.02 -5.79 16.24
N ALA A 84 0.60 -6.90 15.81
CA ALA A 84 0.33 -7.51 14.53
C ALA A 84 -1.12 -8.02 14.44
N PRO A 85 -1.78 -7.94 13.25
CA PRO A 85 -3.12 -8.47 13.07
C PRO A 85 -3.13 -10.00 13.32
N GLY A 86 -4.19 -10.49 13.97
CA GLY A 86 -4.33 -11.91 14.32
C GLY A 86 -3.66 -12.33 15.61
N SER A 87 -2.96 -11.42 16.35
CA SER A 87 -2.36 -11.69 17.66
C SER A 87 -3.43 -11.91 18.73
N ASP A 88 -4.50 -11.15 18.72
CA ASP A 88 -5.62 -11.25 19.67
C ASP A 88 -6.78 -12.13 19.16
N GLU A 89 -7.68 -12.53 20.05
CA GLU A 89 -8.81 -13.43 19.77
C GLU A 89 -10.03 -12.74 19.12
N GLY A 90 -9.87 -11.57 18.48
CA GLY A 90 -10.97 -10.90 17.76
C GLY A 90 -12.02 -10.25 18.66
N GLN A 91 -11.69 -9.90 19.89
CA GLN A 91 -12.57 -9.26 20.86
C GLN A 91 -12.73 -7.75 20.61
N GLU A 92 -13.74 -7.10 21.24
CA GLU A 92 -13.90 -5.63 21.21
C GLU A 92 -12.67 -4.87 21.71
N ASN A 93 -11.81 -5.53 22.48
CA ASN A 93 -10.55 -5.01 23.01
C ASN A 93 -9.32 -5.35 22.16
N ASP A 94 -9.51 -5.94 21.00
CA ASP A 94 -8.44 -6.23 20.05
C ASP A 94 -7.56 -4.99 19.85
N ALA A 95 -6.28 -5.13 20.14
CA ALA A 95 -5.33 -4.02 20.11
C ALA A 95 -5.13 -3.51 18.67
N TYR A 96 -5.09 -4.42 17.67
CA TYR A 96 -5.03 -4.02 16.28
C TYR A 96 -6.29 -3.25 15.86
N PHE A 97 -7.48 -3.64 16.28
CA PHE A 97 -8.70 -2.92 15.94
C PHE A 97 -8.73 -1.50 16.55
N LYS A 98 -8.14 -1.31 17.75
CA LYS A 98 -7.94 0.02 18.33
C LYS A 98 -6.94 0.85 17.53
N PHE A 99 -5.83 0.25 17.12
CA PHE A 99 -4.86 0.86 16.22
C PHE A 99 -5.51 1.27 14.89
N PHE A 100 -6.27 0.36 14.26
CA PHE A 100 -6.99 0.65 13.03
C PHE A 100 -7.97 1.83 13.20
N LYS A 101 -8.77 1.85 14.26
CA LYS A 101 -9.70 2.97 14.54
C LYS A 101 -9.00 4.32 14.65
N LYS A 102 -7.84 4.34 15.29
CA LYS A 102 -7.05 5.55 15.47
C LYS A 102 -6.51 6.07 14.13
N ASN A 103 -6.02 5.16 13.29
CA ASN A 103 -5.55 5.47 11.95
C ASN A 103 -6.71 5.84 11.00
N LEU A 104 -7.86 5.18 11.12
CA LEU A 104 -9.06 5.55 10.36
C LEU A 104 -9.52 6.99 10.68
N GLN A 105 -9.44 7.41 11.95
CA GLN A 105 -9.76 8.78 12.32
C GLN A 105 -8.77 9.79 11.68
N LEU A 106 -7.48 9.48 11.67
CA LEU A 106 -6.47 10.28 10.98
C LEU A 106 -6.77 10.35 9.48
N CYS A 107 -7.03 9.20 8.85
CA CYS A 107 -7.41 9.09 7.44
C CYS A 107 -8.60 10.02 7.10
N LEU A 108 -9.65 10.01 7.91
CA LEU A 108 -10.82 10.87 7.75
C LEU A 108 -10.51 12.36 7.86
N ASP A 109 -9.72 12.74 8.88
CA ASP A 109 -9.38 14.14 9.12
C ASP A 109 -8.47 14.70 8.02
N LEU A 110 -7.58 13.88 7.46
CA LEU A 110 -6.76 14.23 6.29
C LEU A 110 -7.55 14.24 4.98
N GLY A 111 -8.75 13.63 4.96
CA GLY A 111 -9.64 13.60 3.80
C GLY A 111 -9.36 12.47 2.82
N SER A 112 -8.57 11.47 3.21
CA SER A 112 -8.40 10.25 2.43
C SER A 112 -9.68 9.42 2.38
N LYS A 113 -9.84 8.66 1.29
CA LYS A 113 -10.93 7.70 1.08
C LYS A 113 -10.43 6.27 1.04
N LEU A 114 -9.15 6.06 1.36
CA LEU A 114 -8.50 4.75 1.35
C LEU A 114 -7.56 4.64 2.54
N ILE A 115 -7.62 3.50 3.21
CA ILE A 115 -6.70 3.10 4.26
C ILE A 115 -6.10 1.73 3.93
N ARG A 116 -4.77 1.63 4.01
CA ARG A 116 -4.03 0.39 3.82
C ARG A 116 -4.06 -0.47 5.08
N VAL A 117 -4.10 -1.78 4.88
CA VAL A 117 -3.80 -2.80 5.89
C VAL A 117 -2.79 -3.79 5.34
N ASP A 118 -2.06 -4.46 6.22
CA ASP A 118 -1.13 -5.54 5.90
C ASP A 118 -0.95 -6.48 7.09
N THR A 119 -0.18 -7.56 6.91
CA THR A 119 0.00 -8.56 7.96
C THR A 119 1.17 -8.26 8.89
N ALA A 120 2.02 -7.31 8.54
CA ALA A 120 3.15 -6.80 9.32
C ALA A 120 4.21 -7.82 9.77
N SER A 121 3.91 -9.11 9.78
CA SER A 121 4.83 -10.19 10.19
C SER A 121 5.40 -10.91 9.00
N GLY A 122 6.69 -11.31 9.07
CA GLY A 122 7.35 -12.07 8.02
C GLY A 122 6.72 -13.45 7.76
N PRO A 123 6.87 -14.00 6.54
CA PRO A 123 6.26 -15.28 6.18
C PRO A 123 6.69 -16.45 7.04
N GLU A 124 7.93 -16.44 7.52
CA GLU A 124 8.51 -17.47 8.39
C GLU A 124 8.21 -17.23 9.87
N GLU A 125 8.05 -15.98 10.26
CA GLU A 125 7.88 -15.56 11.65
C GLU A 125 6.45 -15.79 12.12
N GLY A 126 5.48 -15.44 11.25
CA GLY A 126 4.08 -15.53 11.55
C GLY A 126 3.66 -14.66 12.75
N VAL A 127 2.54 -14.98 13.36
CA VAL A 127 2.08 -14.33 14.60
C VAL A 127 2.65 -15.09 15.79
N PRO A 128 3.40 -14.46 16.69
CA PRO A 128 4.03 -15.14 17.82
C PRO A 128 3.03 -15.95 18.68
N GLY A 129 3.31 -17.23 18.84
CA GLY A 129 2.48 -18.13 19.66
C GLY A 129 1.15 -18.56 19.03
N VAL A 130 0.89 -18.20 17.78
CA VAL A 130 -0.34 -18.53 17.06
C VAL A 130 0.01 -19.34 15.81
N ASP A 131 -0.65 -20.49 15.60
CA ASP A 131 -0.45 -21.25 14.38
C ASP A 131 -1.03 -20.52 13.15
N ARG A 132 -0.46 -20.78 11.96
CA ARG A 132 -0.78 -20.07 10.71
C ARG A 132 -2.27 -20.08 10.36
N LYS A 133 -2.97 -21.19 10.61
CA LYS A 133 -4.40 -21.30 10.31
C LYS A 133 -5.25 -20.48 11.27
N THR A 134 -4.91 -20.51 12.55
CA THR A 134 -5.58 -19.69 13.56
C THR A 134 -5.36 -18.21 13.29
N ALA A 135 -4.11 -17.81 12.97
CA ALA A 135 -3.80 -16.43 12.56
C ALA A 135 -4.61 -16.02 11.33
N TRP A 136 -4.68 -16.87 10.30
CA TRP A 136 -5.51 -16.64 9.11
C TRP A 136 -6.97 -16.31 9.45
N ASN A 137 -7.60 -17.17 10.22
CA ASN A 137 -9.02 -17.00 10.58
C ASN A 137 -9.25 -15.70 11.38
N ARG A 138 -8.35 -15.42 12.33
CA ARG A 138 -8.42 -14.20 13.15
C ARG A 138 -8.23 -12.94 12.28
N ILE A 139 -7.28 -12.95 11.35
CA ILE A 139 -7.04 -11.84 10.43
C ILE A 139 -8.25 -11.61 9.52
N ALA A 140 -8.81 -12.66 8.93
CA ALA A 140 -9.97 -12.54 8.07
C ALA A 140 -11.17 -11.92 8.81
N GLU A 141 -11.45 -12.39 10.04
CA GLU A 141 -12.51 -11.85 10.88
C GLU A 141 -12.25 -10.40 11.31
N LEU A 142 -11.01 -10.09 11.70
CA LEU A 142 -10.57 -8.75 12.07
C LEU A 142 -10.71 -7.76 10.91
N TRP A 143 -10.23 -8.12 9.72
CA TRP A 143 -10.31 -7.27 8.53
C TRP A 143 -11.75 -7.09 8.03
N ASN A 144 -12.62 -8.09 8.21
CA ASN A 144 -14.06 -7.91 7.97
C ASN A 144 -14.61 -6.78 8.85
N ARG A 145 -14.30 -6.78 10.14
CA ARG A 145 -14.71 -5.72 11.09
C ARG A 145 -14.11 -4.36 10.74
N CYS A 146 -12.83 -4.32 10.34
CA CYS A 146 -12.18 -3.10 9.88
C CYS A 146 -12.88 -2.54 8.63
N ALA A 147 -13.19 -3.41 7.67
CA ALA A 147 -13.88 -3.04 6.43
C ALA A 147 -15.31 -2.53 6.68
N GLN A 148 -16.04 -3.14 7.63
CA GLN A 148 -17.35 -2.66 8.03
C GLN A 148 -17.27 -1.25 8.61
N LEU A 149 -16.38 -1.03 9.58
CA LEU A 149 -16.21 0.30 10.21
C LEU A 149 -15.77 1.35 9.20
N ALA A 150 -14.84 1.00 8.31
CA ALA A 150 -14.38 1.91 7.26
C ALA A 150 -15.50 2.26 6.27
N GLN A 151 -16.35 1.29 5.88
CA GLN A 151 -17.50 1.51 5.02
C GLN A 151 -18.50 2.49 5.63
N GLU A 152 -18.79 2.39 6.92
CA GLU A 152 -19.68 3.31 7.66
C GLU A 152 -19.17 4.75 7.60
N ASN A 153 -17.86 4.93 7.38
CA ASN A 153 -17.18 6.22 7.26
C ASN A 153 -16.81 6.61 5.82
N GLY A 154 -17.20 5.79 4.83
CA GLY A 154 -16.94 6.05 3.42
C GLY A 154 -15.46 5.95 3.02
N VAL A 155 -14.70 5.09 3.71
CA VAL A 155 -13.29 4.80 3.45
C VAL A 155 -13.15 3.35 2.99
N LEU A 156 -12.43 3.11 1.89
CA LEU A 156 -12.10 1.79 1.37
C LEU A 156 -10.93 1.20 2.16
N VAL A 157 -10.97 -0.10 2.44
CA VAL A 157 -9.82 -0.83 2.98
C VAL A 157 -9.12 -1.57 1.85
N ALA A 158 -7.83 -1.36 1.70
CA ALA A 158 -7.00 -2.04 0.71
C ALA A 158 -5.85 -2.78 1.41
N TRP A 159 -5.75 -4.09 1.18
CA TRP A 159 -4.66 -4.90 1.68
C TRP A 159 -3.50 -4.90 0.70
N GLU A 160 -2.33 -4.49 1.17
CA GLU A 160 -1.09 -4.66 0.43
C GLU A 160 -0.40 -5.95 0.88
N PHE A 161 -0.12 -6.81 -0.10
CA PHE A 161 0.66 -8.03 0.06
C PHE A 161 2.07 -7.80 -0.51
N GLU A 162 3.08 -8.37 0.14
CA GLU A 162 4.47 -8.27 -0.32
C GLU A 162 5.31 -9.47 0.13
N PRO A 163 6.54 -9.66 -0.41
CA PRO A 163 7.45 -10.72 0.05
C PRO A 163 7.77 -10.67 1.53
N GLY A 164 7.77 -9.49 2.12
CA GLY A 164 8.06 -9.26 3.53
C GLY A 164 6.98 -9.76 4.49
N PHE A 165 5.76 -10.02 4.00
CA PHE A 165 4.60 -10.29 4.85
C PHE A 165 4.05 -11.70 4.73
N MET A 166 3.27 -12.12 5.73
CA MET A 166 2.53 -13.37 5.69
C MET A 166 1.52 -13.39 4.53
N TYR A 167 1.23 -14.59 4.02
CA TYR A 167 0.18 -14.82 3.03
C TYR A 167 0.45 -14.12 1.69
N ASN A 168 1.67 -14.28 1.19
CA ASN A 168 2.17 -13.66 -0.02
C ASN A 168 2.12 -14.56 -1.27
N LYS A 169 1.46 -15.73 -1.22
CA LYS A 169 1.21 -16.56 -2.41
C LYS A 169 -0.01 -16.04 -3.16
N PRO A 170 -0.01 -16.03 -4.50
CA PRO A 170 -1.18 -15.58 -5.27
C PRO A 170 -2.50 -16.22 -4.84
N SER A 171 -2.53 -17.54 -4.63
CA SER A 171 -3.72 -18.25 -4.16
C SER A 171 -4.15 -17.82 -2.75
N GLU A 172 -3.19 -17.56 -1.84
CA GLU A 172 -3.48 -17.06 -0.49
C GLU A 172 -4.09 -15.66 -0.52
N VAL A 173 -3.59 -14.77 -1.39
CA VAL A 173 -4.13 -13.41 -1.52
C VAL A 173 -5.57 -13.43 -2.01
N VAL A 174 -5.87 -14.21 -3.05
CA VAL A 174 -7.24 -14.38 -3.55
C VAL A 174 -8.15 -14.95 -2.47
N GLN A 175 -7.71 -16.01 -1.78
CA GLN A 175 -8.50 -16.69 -0.74
C GLN A 175 -8.74 -15.78 0.47
N MET A 176 -7.75 -14.99 0.90
CA MET A 176 -7.93 -14.07 2.03
C MET A 176 -9.02 -13.03 1.73
N VAL A 177 -9.05 -12.46 0.54
CA VAL A 177 -10.12 -11.52 0.15
C VAL A 177 -11.49 -12.20 0.16
N GLU A 178 -11.56 -13.48 -0.24
CA GLU A 178 -12.81 -14.27 -0.19
C GLU A 178 -13.21 -14.57 1.26
N ASP A 179 -12.28 -14.91 2.12
CA ASP A 179 -12.55 -15.26 3.52
C ASP A 179 -12.88 -14.02 4.37
N VAL A 180 -12.29 -12.86 4.10
CA VAL A 180 -12.72 -11.57 4.68
C VAL A 180 -14.17 -11.28 4.31
N ASN A 181 -14.59 -11.64 3.10
CA ASN A 181 -15.98 -11.60 2.62
C ASN A 181 -16.69 -10.27 2.92
N HIS A 182 -16.06 -9.14 2.59
CA HIS A 182 -16.66 -7.82 2.75
C HIS A 182 -16.47 -6.97 1.49
N PRO A 183 -17.53 -6.33 0.95
CA PRO A 183 -17.42 -5.58 -0.32
C PRO A 183 -16.53 -4.34 -0.23
N ASN A 184 -16.25 -3.86 0.97
CA ASN A 184 -15.37 -2.71 1.23
C ASN A 184 -13.92 -3.13 1.57
N PHE A 185 -13.59 -4.41 1.38
CA PHE A 185 -12.24 -4.94 1.50
C PHE A 185 -11.72 -5.34 0.12
N THR A 186 -10.57 -4.79 -0.25
CA THR A 186 -9.97 -4.96 -1.58
C THR A 186 -8.47 -5.20 -1.45
N VAL A 187 -7.82 -5.40 -2.59
CA VAL A 187 -6.36 -5.51 -2.69
C VAL A 187 -5.79 -4.18 -3.16
N MET A 188 -4.67 -3.78 -2.57
CA MET A 188 -3.74 -2.83 -3.11
C MET A 188 -2.74 -3.62 -3.96
N PHE A 189 -2.81 -3.42 -5.28
CA PHE A 189 -1.97 -4.14 -6.22
C PHE A 189 -0.72 -3.31 -6.52
N ASP A 190 0.39 -3.66 -5.89
CA ASP A 190 1.69 -3.13 -6.24
C ASP A 190 2.32 -3.97 -7.35
N SER A 191 2.78 -3.35 -8.44
CA SER A 191 3.33 -4.02 -9.60
C SER A 191 4.62 -4.79 -9.30
N CYS A 192 5.48 -4.24 -8.45
CA CYS A 192 6.73 -4.89 -8.03
C CYS A 192 6.45 -6.06 -7.07
N HIS A 193 5.66 -5.83 -6.03
CA HIS A 193 5.29 -6.90 -5.09
C HIS A 193 4.53 -8.03 -5.78
N ALA A 194 3.61 -7.70 -6.69
CA ALA A 194 2.88 -8.71 -7.46
C ALA A 194 3.83 -9.58 -8.29
N HIS A 195 4.83 -8.99 -8.95
CA HIS A 195 5.84 -9.75 -9.69
C HIS A 195 6.68 -10.62 -8.76
N MET A 196 7.19 -10.05 -7.67
CA MET A 196 8.02 -10.77 -6.70
C MET A 196 7.29 -11.93 -6.03
N CYS A 197 6.00 -11.77 -5.75
CA CYS A 197 5.17 -12.83 -5.17
C CYS A 197 4.75 -13.89 -6.21
N SER A 198 4.47 -13.49 -7.45
CA SER A 198 3.88 -14.40 -8.45
C SER A 198 4.88 -15.05 -9.41
N ALA A 199 5.93 -14.33 -9.80
CA ALA A 199 6.94 -14.84 -10.73
C ALA A 199 8.18 -15.40 -10.01
N VAL A 200 8.67 -14.66 -8.99
CA VAL A 200 9.88 -15.02 -8.25
C VAL A 200 9.57 -15.94 -7.07
N ALA A 201 8.36 -15.90 -6.53
CA ALA A 201 7.95 -16.57 -5.29
C ALA A 201 8.89 -16.22 -4.11
N ALA A 202 9.24 -14.94 -4.01
CA ALA A 202 10.17 -14.43 -3.01
C ALA A 202 9.63 -14.63 -1.60
N ARG A 203 10.47 -15.16 -0.70
CA ARG A 203 10.16 -15.45 0.71
C ARG A 203 8.89 -16.29 0.96
N GLN A 204 8.33 -16.92 -0.04
CA GLN A 204 7.20 -17.81 0.19
C GLN A 204 7.62 -19.05 0.97
N PRO A 205 6.83 -19.49 1.97
CA PRO A 205 7.02 -20.80 2.60
C PRO A 205 6.75 -21.93 1.62
N GLU A 206 7.43 -23.04 1.80
CA GLU A 206 7.23 -24.25 0.98
C GLU A 206 5.81 -24.87 1.17
N PRO A 207 5.19 -25.47 0.12
CA PRO A 207 5.65 -25.42 -1.27
C PRO A 207 5.46 -24.01 -1.86
N LYS A 208 6.44 -23.53 -2.63
CA LYS A 208 6.33 -22.25 -3.32
C LYS A 208 5.29 -22.29 -4.43
N GLU A 209 4.71 -21.15 -4.74
CA GLU A 209 3.73 -20.97 -5.82
C GLU A 209 4.23 -19.92 -6.79
N THR A 210 4.30 -20.27 -8.07
CA THR A 210 4.61 -19.34 -9.17
C THR A 210 3.53 -19.42 -10.23
N LEU A 211 3.25 -18.29 -10.87
CA LEU A 211 2.35 -18.19 -12.00
C LEU A 211 3.15 -18.06 -13.31
N LYS A 212 2.73 -18.71 -14.36
CA LYS A 212 3.43 -18.64 -15.66
C LYS A 212 3.34 -17.26 -16.28
N GLY A 213 2.24 -16.56 -16.08
CA GLY A 213 2.01 -15.19 -16.52
C GLY A 213 2.45 -14.13 -15.48
N GLY A 214 3.06 -14.54 -14.36
CA GLY A 214 3.57 -13.61 -13.34
C GLY A 214 2.51 -12.62 -12.84
N ALA A 215 2.88 -11.34 -12.75
CA ALA A 215 2.00 -10.28 -12.25
C ALA A 215 0.74 -10.08 -13.11
N ILE A 216 0.80 -10.36 -14.41
CA ILE A 216 -0.35 -10.26 -15.32
C ILE A 216 -1.42 -11.30 -14.96
N GLU A 217 -1.03 -12.58 -14.86
CA GLU A 217 -1.92 -13.66 -14.44
C GLU A 217 -2.47 -13.41 -13.03
N PHE A 218 -1.63 -12.84 -12.16
CA PHE A 218 -2.06 -12.49 -10.79
C PHE A 218 -3.12 -11.37 -10.78
N ALA A 219 -2.97 -10.35 -11.61
CA ALA A 219 -4.01 -9.32 -11.79
C ALA A 219 -5.33 -9.93 -12.29
N GLU A 220 -5.27 -10.88 -13.23
CA GLU A 220 -6.45 -11.61 -13.72
C GLU A 220 -7.14 -12.42 -12.60
N MET A 221 -6.36 -13.10 -11.74
CA MET A 221 -6.89 -13.82 -10.57
C MET A 221 -7.61 -12.89 -9.58
N LEU A 222 -7.18 -11.63 -9.50
CA LEU A 222 -7.75 -10.60 -8.64
C LEU A 222 -8.86 -9.79 -9.30
N LYS A 223 -9.44 -10.29 -10.40
CA LYS A 223 -10.50 -9.59 -11.14
C LYS A 223 -11.65 -9.12 -10.25
N GLY A 224 -11.91 -7.82 -10.27
CA GLY A 224 -12.93 -7.16 -9.45
C GLY A 224 -12.57 -6.99 -7.97
N LYS A 225 -11.33 -7.31 -7.58
CA LYS A 225 -10.83 -7.24 -6.20
C LYS A 225 -9.77 -6.16 -6.00
N ILE A 226 -9.24 -5.54 -7.07
CA ILE A 226 -8.23 -4.48 -7.01
C ILE A 226 -8.93 -3.15 -6.72
N GLY A 227 -8.67 -2.56 -5.55
CA GLY A 227 -9.25 -1.29 -5.13
C GLY A 227 -8.28 -0.11 -5.18
N HIS A 228 -6.99 -0.38 -5.17
CA HIS A 228 -5.92 0.60 -5.29
C HIS A 228 -4.72 0.00 -6.01
N ILE A 229 -3.90 0.86 -6.60
CA ILE A 229 -2.69 0.41 -7.29
C ILE A 229 -1.47 1.20 -6.83
N HIS A 230 -0.40 0.49 -6.61
CA HIS A 230 0.95 0.99 -6.51
C HIS A 230 1.74 0.58 -7.75
N LEU A 231 2.47 1.50 -8.31
CA LEU A 231 3.22 1.27 -9.54
C LEU A 231 4.69 1.61 -9.32
N ILE A 232 5.52 0.64 -9.56
CA ILE A 232 6.99 0.77 -9.56
C ILE A 232 7.59 -0.44 -10.31
N ASP A 233 8.81 -0.33 -10.79
CA ASP A 233 9.50 -1.42 -11.48
C ASP A 233 10.19 -2.37 -10.49
N SER A 234 10.61 -3.54 -10.96
CA SER A 234 11.27 -4.61 -10.21
C SER A 234 12.51 -5.12 -10.91
N ASP A 235 13.56 -5.37 -10.16
CA ASP A 235 14.77 -6.06 -10.66
C ASP A 235 14.87 -7.51 -10.15
N GLU A 236 13.79 -8.07 -9.63
CA GLU A 236 13.72 -9.42 -9.06
C GLU A 236 14.58 -9.63 -7.81
N THR A 237 15.01 -8.55 -7.15
CA THR A 237 15.78 -8.63 -5.91
C THR A 237 14.96 -8.18 -4.70
N LEU A 238 15.46 -8.51 -3.52
CA LEU A 238 14.93 -8.07 -2.24
C LEU A 238 15.82 -6.99 -1.62
N HIS A 239 15.22 -5.94 -1.14
CA HIS A 239 15.88 -4.96 -0.28
C HIS A 239 16.03 -5.54 1.13
N GLY A 240 17.25 -5.58 1.66
CA GLY A 240 17.54 -6.11 3.00
C GLY A 240 17.14 -7.58 3.23
N ASN A 241 16.88 -8.36 2.18
CA ASN A 241 16.27 -9.69 2.22
C ASN A 241 14.84 -9.71 2.81
N GLU A 242 14.17 -8.60 2.84
CA GLU A 242 12.83 -8.44 3.42
C GLU A 242 11.78 -8.13 2.37
N THR A 243 11.69 -6.91 1.91
CA THR A 243 10.72 -6.46 0.91
C THR A 243 11.30 -6.42 -0.50
N SER A 244 10.48 -6.15 -1.51
CA SER A 244 10.91 -5.99 -2.89
C SER A 244 11.81 -4.77 -3.07
N THR A 245 12.82 -4.86 -3.93
CA THR A 245 13.58 -3.70 -4.39
C THR A 245 12.76 -2.93 -5.41
N HIS A 246 12.34 -1.72 -5.07
CA HIS A 246 11.60 -0.83 -5.96
C HIS A 246 12.58 -0.11 -6.90
N ARG A 247 12.53 -0.44 -8.19
CA ARG A 247 13.40 0.18 -9.21
C ARG A 247 12.69 1.33 -9.91
N PRO A 248 13.42 2.39 -10.31
CA PRO A 248 12.86 3.38 -11.22
C PRO A 248 12.29 2.72 -12.49
N PHE A 249 11.21 3.28 -13.03
CA PHE A 249 10.58 2.74 -14.23
C PHE A 249 11.56 2.64 -15.40
N GLY A 250 11.57 1.48 -16.07
CA GLY A 250 12.43 1.17 -17.20
C GLY A 250 13.85 0.71 -16.80
N GLU A 251 14.15 0.62 -15.52
CA GLU A 251 15.41 0.07 -15.00
C GLU A 251 15.26 -1.35 -14.46
N GLY A 252 14.06 -1.88 -14.45
CA GLY A 252 13.72 -3.24 -14.01
C GLY A 252 13.34 -4.16 -15.18
N VAL A 253 12.52 -5.17 -14.86
CA VAL A 253 12.12 -6.23 -15.79
C VAL A 253 10.64 -6.17 -16.16
N LEU A 254 9.84 -5.27 -15.58
CA LEU A 254 8.41 -5.24 -15.78
C LEU A 254 8.02 -4.59 -17.12
N ASP A 255 7.11 -5.23 -17.83
CA ASP A 255 6.53 -4.66 -19.05
C ASP A 255 5.22 -3.93 -18.71
N PHE A 256 5.30 -2.61 -18.59
CA PHE A 256 4.14 -1.77 -18.27
C PHE A 256 3.15 -1.65 -19.43
N ASP A 257 3.55 -1.95 -20.67
CA ASP A 257 2.64 -2.07 -21.80
C ASP A 257 1.71 -3.28 -21.70
N GLU A 258 2.06 -4.26 -20.87
CA GLU A 258 1.24 -5.44 -20.57
C GLU A 258 0.59 -5.36 -19.16
N ILE A 259 1.31 -4.92 -18.14
CA ILE A 259 0.82 -4.89 -16.75
C ILE A 259 -0.32 -3.90 -16.56
N ILE A 260 -0.20 -2.67 -17.08
CA ILE A 260 -1.25 -1.66 -16.92
C ILE A 260 -2.56 -2.10 -17.59
N PRO A 261 -2.56 -2.55 -18.87
CA PRO A 261 -3.76 -3.16 -19.45
C PRO A 261 -4.36 -4.30 -18.61
N ALA A 262 -3.53 -5.20 -18.10
CA ALA A 262 -4.01 -6.33 -17.28
C ALA A 262 -4.72 -5.86 -16.00
N ILE A 263 -4.18 -4.85 -15.31
CA ILE A 263 -4.81 -4.23 -14.14
C ILE A 263 -6.17 -3.61 -14.52
N MET A 264 -6.24 -2.91 -15.66
CA MET A 264 -7.48 -2.30 -16.13
C MET A 264 -8.52 -3.35 -16.54
N GLU A 265 -8.10 -4.43 -17.22
CA GLU A 265 -8.94 -5.57 -17.60
C GLU A 265 -9.40 -6.39 -16.39
N ALA A 266 -8.61 -6.42 -15.32
CA ALA A 266 -9.01 -6.96 -14.03
C ALA A 266 -10.10 -6.12 -13.35
N GLY A 267 -10.44 -4.96 -13.90
CA GLY A 267 -11.58 -4.13 -13.50
C GLY A 267 -11.25 -3.07 -12.46
N PHE A 268 -9.99 -2.68 -12.33
CA PHE A 268 -9.62 -1.52 -11.52
C PHE A 268 -10.35 -0.26 -12.03
N LYS A 269 -10.94 0.49 -11.10
CA LYS A 269 -11.72 1.71 -11.37
C LYS A 269 -11.35 2.87 -10.45
N GLY A 270 -10.29 2.70 -9.67
CA GLY A 270 -9.79 3.76 -8.80
C GLY A 270 -9.29 4.95 -9.62
N GLU A 271 -9.44 6.14 -9.06
CA GLU A 271 -8.97 7.37 -9.71
C GLU A 271 -7.47 7.61 -9.47
N TRP A 272 -6.88 6.98 -8.46
CA TRP A 272 -5.49 7.21 -8.06
C TRP A 272 -4.55 6.15 -8.60
N TRP A 273 -3.50 6.61 -9.24
CA TRP A 273 -2.33 5.84 -9.63
C TRP A 273 -1.17 6.31 -8.77
N THR A 274 -0.74 5.47 -7.83
CA THR A 274 0.26 5.84 -6.84
C THR A 274 1.61 5.24 -7.20
N ILE A 275 2.65 6.06 -7.25
CA ILE A 275 4.04 5.60 -7.38
C ILE A 275 4.49 5.10 -6.01
N ASP A 276 5.02 3.88 -5.95
CA ASP A 276 5.61 3.33 -4.72
C ASP A 276 7.13 3.29 -4.81
N LEU A 277 7.75 4.43 -4.54
CA LEU A 277 9.20 4.55 -4.50
C LEU A 277 9.69 4.37 -3.06
N CYS A 278 10.62 3.43 -2.85
CA CYS A 278 11.26 3.18 -1.55
C CYS A 278 12.78 3.11 -1.68
N PHE A 279 13.49 3.57 -0.65
CA PHE A 279 14.94 3.38 -0.44
C PHE A 279 15.84 3.93 -1.54
N TRP A 280 15.38 4.86 -2.38
CA TRP A 280 16.14 5.40 -3.50
C TRP A 280 16.84 6.72 -3.16
N PRO A 281 18.14 6.87 -3.44
CA PRO A 281 18.92 8.05 -2.99
C PRO A 281 18.56 9.34 -3.73
N GLU A 282 18.22 9.26 -5.02
CA GLU A 282 17.81 10.40 -5.85
C GLU A 282 16.27 10.44 -5.99
N ALA A 283 15.56 10.44 -4.86
CA ALA A 283 14.10 10.30 -4.86
C ALA A 283 13.39 11.36 -5.70
N TRP A 284 13.86 12.62 -5.71
CA TRP A 284 13.20 13.69 -6.47
C TRP A 284 13.35 13.53 -7.98
N GLU A 285 14.54 13.18 -8.44
CA GLU A 285 14.81 12.92 -9.85
C GLU A 285 14.00 11.72 -10.35
N VAL A 286 13.92 10.68 -9.55
CA VAL A 286 13.10 9.50 -9.87
C VAL A 286 11.61 9.84 -9.85
N THR A 287 11.14 10.66 -8.92
CA THR A 287 9.75 11.11 -8.84
C THR A 287 9.33 11.84 -10.13
N GLU A 288 10.13 12.77 -10.61
CA GLU A 288 9.85 13.48 -11.86
C GLU A 288 9.90 12.55 -13.08
N ALA A 289 10.90 11.67 -13.13
CA ALA A 289 11.02 10.66 -14.20
C ALA A 289 9.82 9.70 -14.21
N ALA A 290 9.38 9.24 -13.03
CA ALA A 290 8.22 8.35 -12.88
C ALA A 290 6.93 9.01 -13.35
N LYS A 291 6.70 10.28 -13.04
CA LYS A 291 5.58 11.06 -13.56
C LYS A 291 5.59 11.08 -15.10
N ASN A 292 6.74 11.40 -15.68
CA ASN A 292 6.89 11.46 -17.13
C ASN A 292 6.64 10.09 -17.79
N PHE A 293 7.08 9.00 -17.15
CA PHE A 293 6.86 7.64 -17.60
C PHE A 293 5.38 7.25 -17.59
N LEU A 294 4.65 7.56 -16.51
CA LEU A 294 3.25 7.15 -16.34
C LEU A 294 2.26 8.03 -17.12
N THR A 295 2.60 9.27 -17.44
CA THR A 295 1.70 10.22 -18.12
C THR A 295 1.03 9.64 -19.38
N PRO A 296 1.75 9.01 -20.34
CA PRO A 296 1.13 8.42 -21.53
C PRO A 296 0.12 7.30 -21.22
N TYR A 297 0.39 6.50 -20.18
CA TYR A 297 -0.51 5.43 -19.75
C TYR A 297 -1.78 6.00 -19.11
N MET A 298 -1.63 7.04 -18.30
CA MET A 298 -2.77 7.74 -17.67
C MET A 298 -3.66 8.40 -18.73
N GLU A 299 -3.09 8.99 -19.78
CA GLU A 299 -3.84 9.56 -20.90
C GLU A 299 -4.61 8.49 -21.69
N LYS A 300 -4.07 7.29 -21.78
CA LYS A 300 -4.65 6.18 -22.55
C LYS A 300 -5.70 5.38 -21.77
N TYR A 301 -5.50 5.18 -20.49
CA TYR A 301 -6.27 4.23 -19.67
C TYR A 301 -7.01 4.88 -18.50
N GLY A 302 -6.68 6.14 -18.14
CA GLY A 302 -7.16 6.85 -16.95
C GLY A 302 -8.45 7.67 -17.07
#